data_e447a5d9c5fd7772a2e54c906584188f
#
_entry.id   e447a5d9c5fd7772a2e54c906584188f
#
_cell.length_a   1.000
_cell.length_b   1.000
_cell.length_c   1.000
_cell.angle_alpha   90.00
_cell.angle_beta   90.00
_cell.angle_gamma   90.00
#
_symmetry.space_group_name_H-M   'P 1'
#
loop_
_entity.id
_entity.type
_entity.pdbx_description
1 polymer ?
#
loop_
_entity_poly.entity_id
_entity_poly.type
_entity_poly.pdbx_seq_one_letter_code
_entity_poly.pdbx_strand_id
1 'polypeptide(L)'
;MYLCKLIMQKVIKIFALTLGLVVVACNNVSFQSSEDNTSDIVAVVDDHTLLRSDIAMIMPKELSEADSTTFVKMYVENWVLSQLKMHRAEEVLSSNQANIERLVEDYRQSLIIRQLDQYYIDNAIDLEITDKQLTTYYRANTAAFKLDHDKVRGVVVKVPSTFRNTTTLTTALKGVAKRGDVEEVRALCEKHNLQLTDLTPQWVSYSDFLSNLPTERSSSYTQLLSNSGVQKMTSGNNTFHFIIIDVARKGSVAPLECVKEDIRRRLYTERRANIVGKYEAELKREAIESGRIMLADTILLKSMSYTPENIEQTDTTITEVQELIEEDIPSVEIDN
;
A
#
# COMPACT_ATOMS: atom_id res chain seq x y z
N MET A 1 25.15 -5.63 82.35
CA MET A 1 25.83 -4.55 81.54
C MET A 1 27.06 -5.08 80.79
N TYR A 2 27.69 -6.17 81.14
CA TYR A 2 28.86 -6.74 80.46
C TYR A 2 28.54 -7.57 79.23
N LEU A 3 27.39 -8.22 79.17
CA LEU A 3 27.02 -9.10 78.05
C LEU A 3 26.68 -8.31 76.79
N CYS A 4 26.12 -7.09 76.90
CA CYS A 4 25.78 -6.20 75.81
C CYS A 4 27.01 -5.59 75.08
N LYS A 5 28.08 -5.34 75.87
CA LYS A 5 29.38 -4.83 75.36
C LYS A 5 30.14 -5.87 74.58
N LEU A 6 30.02 -7.17 74.97
CA LEU A 6 30.71 -8.27 74.28
C LEU A 6 30.06 -8.58 72.90
N ILE A 7 28.72 -8.48 72.85
CA ILE A 7 27.96 -8.68 71.58
C ILE A 7 28.23 -7.56 70.62
N MET A 8 28.25 -6.32 71.10
CA MET A 8 28.52 -5.16 70.29
C MET A 8 29.96 -5.16 69.69
N GLN A 9 30.95 -5.61 70.44
CA GLN A 9 32.36 -5.75 69.92
C GLN A 9 32.49 -6.89 68.92
N LYS A 10 31.72 -7.97 68.99
CA LYS A 10 31.72 -9.03 67.98
C LYS A 10 31.02 -8.61 66.72
N VAL A 11 29.92 -7.84 66.80
CA VAL A 11 29.18 -7.33 65.65
C VAL A 11 30.06 -6.29 64.87
N ILE A 12 30.78 -5.40 65.61
CA ILE A 12 31.68 -4.45 65.01
C ILE A 12 32.88 -5.12 64.27
N LYS A 13 33.43 -6.21 64.84
CA LYS A 13 34.49 -7.00 64.20
C LYS A 13 34.03 -7.73 62.95
N ILE A 14 32.79 -8.27 62.95
CA ILE A 14 32.19 -8.94 61.78
C ILE A 14 31.90 -7.89 60.69
N PHE A 15 31.41 -6.70 61.05
CA PHE A 15 31.14 -5.62 60.12
C PHE A 15 32.45 -5.03 59.48
N ALA A 16 33.52 -4.93 60.26
CA ALA A 16 34.84 -4.52 59.78
C ALA A 16 35.49 -5.58 58.85
N LEU A 17 35.21 -6.90 59.08
CA LEU A 17 35.71 -7.97 58.22
C LEU A 17 34.96 -8.07 56.90
N THR A 18 33.65 -7.77 56.87
CA THR A 18 32.84 -7.76 55.63
C THR A 18 33.13 -6.50 54.80
N LEU A 19 33.45 -5.36 55.42
CA LEU A 19 33.79 -4.15 54.68
C LEU A 19 35.18 -4.26 54.01
N GLY A 20 36.12 -5.02 54.62
CA GLY A 20 37.45 -5.28 54.03
C GLY A 20 37.43 -6.20 52.80
N LEU A 21 36.40 -7.09 52.70
CA LEU A 21 36.28 -8.02 51.55
C LEU A 21 35.64 -7.39 50.30
N VAL A 22 34.92 -6.25 50.45
CA VAL A 22 34.30 -5.54 49.34
C VAL A 22 35.33 -4.66 48.58
N VAL A 23 36.40 -4.24 49.23
CA VAL A 23 37.42 -3.35 48.61
C VAL A 23 38.43 -4.16 47.76
N VAL A 24 38.57 -5.47 47.96
CA VAL A 24 39.48 -6.30 47.18
C VAL A 24 38.85 -6.85 45.89
N ALA A 25 37.52 -6.79 45.75
CA ALA A 25 36.83 -7.25 44.54
C ALA A 25 36.78 -6.24 43.38
N CYS A 26 37.27 -4.99 43.62
CA CYS A 26 37.24 -3.93 42.58
C CYS A 26 38.53 -3.77 41.79
N ASN A 27 39.56 -4.60 41.99
CA ASN A 27 40.86 -4.40 41.33
C ASN A 27 41.19 -5.38 40.22
N ASN A 28 40.18 -6.16 39.72
CA ASN A 28 40.37 -6.98 38.52
C ASN A 28 39.25 -6.80 37.51
N VAL A 29 38.70 -5.60 37.34
CA VAL A 29 38.15 -5.21 36.05
C VAL A 29 39.37 -4.83 35.23
N SER A 30 40.04 -5.79 34.65
CA SER A 30 40.87 -5.57 33.48
C SER A 30 39.93 -4.97 32.41
N PHE A 31 40.02 -3.67 32.22
CA PHE A 31 39.56 -2.97 31.07
C PHE A 31 40.41 -3.56 29.92
N GLN A 32 39.93 -4.69 29.42
CA GLN A 32 40.41 -5.22 28.15
C GLN A 32 39.96 -4.21 27.14
N SER A 33 40.78 -3.22 26.90
CA SER A 33 40.71 -2.36 25.73
C SER A 33 40.76 -3.31 24.55
N SER A 34 39.58 -3.57 23.98
CA SER A 34 39.47 -4.21 22.68
C SER A 34 40.13 -3.23 21.69
N GLU A 35 41.42 -3.42 21.46
CA GLU A 35 42.17 -2.71 20.41
C GLU A 35 41.68 -2.98 19.01
N ASP A 36 40.57 -3.76 18.85
CA ASP A 36 40.02 -4.21 17.57
C ASP A 36 38.84 -3.37 17.03
N ASN A 37 38.30 -2.42 17.80
CA ASN A 37 37.12 -1.67 17.33
C ASN A 37 37.42 -0.36 16.60
N THR A 38 38.65 0.13 16.62
CA THR A 38 39.00 1.39 15.91
C THR A 38 39.13 1.21 14.40
N SER A 39 39.33 -0.02 13.91
CA SER A 39 39.40 -0.31 12.47
C SER A 39 38.02 -0.33 11.77
N ASP A 40 36.93 -0.39 12.54
CA ASP A 40 35.55 -0.44 12.00
C ASP A 40 34.87 0.94 11.98
N ILE A 41 35.46 1.94 12.60
CA ILE A 41 34.96 3.31 12.61
C ILE A 41 35.28 3.99 11.28
N VAL A 42 34.26 4.52 10.61
CA VAL A 42 34.38 5.24 9.33
C VAL A 42 34.35 6.74 9.53
N ALA A 43 33.46 7.23 10.40
CA ALA A 43 33.34 8.65 10.73
C ALA A 43 32.84 8.83 12.17
N VAL A 44 33.21 9.94 12.78
CA VAL A 44 32.70 10.39 14.09
C VAL A 44 32.34 11.86 13.98
N VAL A 45 31.17 12.22 14.47
CA VAL A 45 30.69 13.60 14.62
C VAL A 45 30.09 13.70 16.02
N ASP A 46 30.75 14.49 16.85
CA ASP A 46 30.43 14.61 18.29
C ASP A 46 30.35 13.22 18.96
N ASP A 47 29.20 12.85 19.53
CA ASP A 47 29.00 11.58 20.18
C ASP A 47 28.49 10.46 19.23
N HIS A 48 28.32 10.77 17.95
CA HIS A 48 27.78 9.84 16.94
C HIS A 48 28.90 9.21 16.14
N THR A 49 28.89 7.88 16.06
CA THR A 49 29.88 7.07 15.33
C THR A 49 29.21 6.29 14.20
N LEU A 50 29.77 6.42 13.00
CA LEU A 50 29.40 5.62 11.83
C LEU A 50 30.38 4.44 11.71
N LEU A 51 29.84 3.23 11.71
CA LEU A 51 30.61 2.01 11.57
C LEU A 51 30.60 1.52 10.11
N ARG A 52 31.61 0.76 9.74
CA ARG A 52 31.68 0.09 8.44
C ARG A 52 30.54 -0.93 8.26
N SER A 53 30.15 -1.60 9.33
CA SER A 53 29.01 -2.51 9.36
C SER A 53 27.69 -1.83 8.97
N ASP A 54 27.49 -0.58 9.39
CA ASP A 54 26.26 0.18 9.08
C ASP A 54 26.16 0.45 7.57
N ILE A 55 27.30 0.81 6.96
CA ILE A 55 27.37 1.00 5.50
C ILE A 55 27.17 -0.31 4.76
N ALA A 56 27.75 -1.39 5.26
CA ALA A 56 27.64 -2.72 4.62
C ALA A 56 26.19 -3.23 4.60
N MET A 57 25.37 -2.93 5.63
CA MET A 57 23.95 -3.32 5.68
C MET A 57 23.10 -2.69 4.59
N ILE A 58 23.45 -1.49 4.14
CA ILE A 58 22.66 -0.72 3.15
C ILE A 58 23.29 -0.71 1.75
N MET A 59 24.50 -1.23 1.62
CA MET A 59 25.20 -1.28 0.32
C MET A 59 24.53 -2.29 -0.62
N PRO A 60 24.16 -1.89 -1.85
CA PRO A 60 23.65 -2.83 -2.85
C PRO A 60 24.69 -3.92 -3.18
N LYS A 61 24.23 -5.17 -3.30
CA LYS A 61 25.12 -6.34 -3.46
C LYS A 61 25.80 -6.45 -4.83
N GLU A 62 25.34 -5.71 -5.84
CA GLU A 62 25.77 -5.84 -7.24
C GLU A 62 26.52 -4.60 -7.77
N LEU A 63 27.23 -3.88 -6.90
CA LEU A 63 28.04 -2.74 -7.33
C LEU A 63 29.43 -3.16 -7.78
N SER A 64 29.95 -2.47 -8.81
CA SER A 64 31.37 -2.55 -9.15
C SER A 64 32.24 -1.94 -8.03
N GLU A 65 33.54 -2.24 -7.99
CA GLU A 65 34.46 -1.70 -6.99
C GLU A 65 34.50 -0.14 -7.02
N ALA A 66 34.49 0.44 -8.22
CA ALA A 66 34.47 1.89 -8.40
C ALA A 66 33.15 2.52 -7.90
N ASP A 67 32.01 1.87 -8.19
CA ASP A 67 30.69 2.34 -7.75
C ASP A 67 30.54 2.18 -6.24
N SER A 68 31.04 1.09 -5.66
CA SER A 68 31.07 0.85 -4.22
C SER A 68 31.85 1.96 -3.49
N THR A 69 33.02 2.32 -4.01
CA THR A 69 33.83 3.41 -3.43
C THR A 69 33.11 4.74 -3.50
N THR A 70 32.47 5.04 -4.62
CA THR A 70 31.67 6.25 -4.81
C THR A 70 30.47 6.28 -3.87
N PHE A 71 29.77 5.15 -3.74
CA PHE A 71 28.65 5.00 -2.81
C PHE A 71 29.06 5.28 -1.36
N VAL A 72 30.13 4.64 -0.89
CA VAL A 72 30.64 4.84 0.47
C VAL A 72 30.97 6.31 0.72
N LYS A 73 31.70 6.95 -0.22
CA LYS A 73 32.05 8.37 -0.09
C LYS A 73 30.82 9.24 0.04
N MET A 74 29.86 9.12 -0.86
CA MET A 74 28.63 9.90 -0.84
C MET A 74 27.82 9.64 0.44
N TYR A 75 27.75 8.38 0.88
CA TYR A 75 27.02 8.04 2.10
C TYR A 75 27.67 8.68 3.33
N VAL A 76 28.99 8.59 3.48
CA VAL A 76 29.74 9.20 4.60
C VAL A 76 29.56 10.71 4.59
N GLU A 77 29.71 11.38 3.43
CA GLU A 77 29.52 12.82 3.31
C GLU A 77 28.10 13.24 3.73
N ASN A 78 27.08 12.52 3.26
CA ASN A 78 25.69 12.78 3.63
C ASN A 78 25.41 12.53 5.11
N TRP A 79 25.97 11.44 5.66
CA TRP A 79 25.82 11.13 7.08
C TRP A 79 26.45 12.22 7.96
N VAL A 80 27.69 12.63 7.68
CA VAL A 80 28.38 13.72 8.40
C VAL A 80 27.56 14.99 8.34
N LEU A 81 27.10 15.39 7.13
CA LEU A 81 26.29 16.59 6.97
C LEU A 81 24.97 16.50 7.74
N SER A 82 24.35 15.33 7.77
CA SER A 82 23.13 15.09 8.56
C SER A 82 23.37 15.29 10.05
N GLN A 83 24.46 14.74 10.62
CA GLN A 83 24.78 14.92 12.03
C GLN A 83 25.04 16.40 12.38
N LEU A 84 25.80 17.08 11.54
CA LEU A 84 26.08 18.52 11.74
C LEU A 84 24.81 19.37 11.67
N LYS A 85 23.89 19.04 10.75
CA LYS A 85 22.58 19.70 10.65
C LYS A 85 21.69 19.40 11.86
N MET A 86 21.71 18.17 12.38
CA MET A 86 20.96 17.81 13.59
C MET A 86 21.45 18.63 14.79
N HIS A 87 22.75 18.66 15.02
CA HIS A 87 23.33 19.48 16.08
C HIS A 87 22.91 20.95 15.94
N ARG A 88 23.05 21.52 14.74
CA ARG A 88 22.66 22.93 14.50
C ARG A 88 21.15 23.15 14.68
N ALA A 89 20.33 22.19 14.29
CA ALA A 89 18.87 22.26 14.47
C ALA A 89 18.49 22.25 15.97
N GLU A 90 19.14 21.44 16.78
CA GLU A 90 18.94 21.40 18.23
C GLU A 90 19.27 22.75 18.90
N GLU A 91 20.36 23.41 18.45
CA GLU A 91 20.72 24.76 18.95
C GLU A 91 19.65 25.80 18.55
N VAL A 92 19.25 25.83 17.29
CA VAL A 92 18.42 26.91 16.73
C VAL A 92 16.92 26.67 17.00
N LEU A 93 16.49 25.41 17.05
CA LEU A 93 15.07 25.01 17.17
C LEU A 93 14.70 24.48 18.55
N SER A 94 15.49 24.78 19.57
CA SER A 94 15.26 24.32 20.96
C SER A 94 13.85 24.61 21.47
N SER A 95 13.22 25.72 21.04
CA SER A 95 11.84 26.06 21.39
C SER A 95 10.78 25.14 20.75
N ASN A 96 11.12 24.43 19.68
CA ASN A 96 10.21 23.53 18.96
C ASN A 96 10.38 22.07 19.37
N GLN A 97 11.35 21.73 20.24
CA GLN A 97 11.66 20.37 20.62
C GLN A 97 10.45 19.65 21.24
N ALA A 98 9.73 20.31 22.14
CA ALA A 98 8.53 19.73 22.77
C ALA A 98 7.43 19.38 21.74
N ASN A 99 7.30 20.16 20.67
CA ASN A 99 6.37 19.87 19.59
C ASN A 99 6.84 18.67 18.75
N ILE A 100 8.13 18.57 18.46
CA ILE A 100 8.70 17.43 17.73
C ILE A 100 8.53 16.14 18.54
N GLU A 101 8.84 16.16 19.83
CA GLU A 101 8.66 15.02 20.73
C GLU A 101 7.20 14.55 20.78
N ARG A 102 6.24 15.49 20.85
CA ARG A 102 4.82 15.17 20.78
C ARG A 102 4.45 14.51 19.46
N LEU A 103 4.89 15.04 18.32
CA LEU A 103 4.63 14.45 16.99
C LEU A 103 5.22 13.05 16.84
N VAL A 104 6.43 12.85 17.38
CA VAL A 104 7.07 11.52 17.37
C VAL A 104 6.29 10.53 18.22
N GLU A 105 5.81 10.96 19.42
CA GLU A 105 5.01 10.09 20.29
C GLU A 105 3.64 9.78 19.67
N ASP A 106 2.96 10.77 19.09
CA ASP A 106 1.69 10.58 18.36
C ASP A 106 1.89 9.57 17.20
N TYR A 107 2.97 9.73 16.44
CA TYR A 107 3.30 8.80 15.35
C TYR A 107 3.60 7.38 15.87
N ARG A 108 4.38 7.26 16.94
CA ARG A 108 4.67 5.99 17.60
C ARG A 108 3.38 5.28 18.04
N GLN A 109 2.47 6.00 18.69
CA GLN A 109 1.16 5.47 19.10
C GLN A 109 0.35 5.00 17.88
N SER A 110 0.30 5.79 16.81
CA SER A 110 -0.41 5.43 15.58
C SER A 110 0.14 4.15 14.93
N LEU A 111 1.47 3.95 14.97
CA LEU A 111 2.10 2.72 14.48
C LEU A 111 1.73 1.51 15.31
N ILE A 112 1.72 1.64 16.64
CA ILE A 112 1.36 0.55 17.56
C ILE A 112 -0.10 0.15 17.36
N ILE A 113 -1.01 1.14 17.28
CA ILE A 113 -2.44 0.91 17.02
C ILE A 113 -2.62 0.19 15.68
N ARG A 114 -1.98 0.67 14.61
CA ARG A 114 -2.04 0.04 13.29
C ARG A 114 -1.52 -1.42 13.30
N GLN A 115 -0.49 -1.71 14.08
CA GLN A 115 0.01 -3.09 14.24
C GLN A 115 -1.02 -3.97 14.97
N LEU A 116 -1.71 -3.43 15.96
CA LEU A 116 -2.79 -4.12 16.65
C LEU A 116 -3.97 -4.40 15.72
N ASP A 117 -4.41 -3.40 14.95
CA ASP A 117 -5.47 -3.55 13.94
C ASP A 117 -5.11 -4.65 12.95
N GLN A 118 -3.86 -4.60 12.42
CA GLN A 118 -3.39 -5.61 11.47
C GLN A 118 -3.37 -7.00 12.09
N TYR A 119 -2.96 -7.15 13.36
CA TYR A 119 -3.01 -8.43 14.07
C TYR A 119 -4.44 -9.01 14.11
N TYR A 120 -5.46 -8.20 14.47
CA TYR A 120 -6.85 -8.66 14.49
C TYR A 120 -7.37 -8.99 13.08
N ILE A 121 -7.00 -8.19 12.09
CA ILE A 121 -7.36 -8.44 10.70
C ILE A 121 -6.77 -9.77 10.24
N ASP A 122 -5.47 -9.99 10.39
CA ASP A 122 -4.78 -11.20 9.92
C ASP A 122 -5.32 -12.48 10.55
N ASN A 123 -5.79 -12.40 11.80
CA ASN A 123 -6.35 -13.55 12.50
C ASN A 123 -7.83 -13.84 12.19
N ALA A 124 -8.58 -12.87 11.65
CA ALA A 124 -10.03 -12.99 11.47
C ALA A 124 -10.51 -12.82 10.04
N ILE A 125 -9.66 -12.35 9.10
CA ILE A 125 -10.11 -12.04 7.77
C ILE A 125 -10.28 -13.30 6.93
N ASP A 126 -11.47 -13.45 6.34
CA ASP A 126 -11.72 -14.39 5.26
C ASP A 126 -11.43 -13.69 3.93
N LEU A 127 -10.43 -14.18 3.21
CA LEU A 127 -9.99 -13.64 1.92
C LEU A 127 -10.86 -14.13 0.75
N GLU A 128 -11.65 -15.19 0.94
CA GLU A 128 -12.49 -15.74 -0.10
C GLU A 128 -13.74 -14.88 -0.30
N ILE A 129 -13.87 -14.29 -1.48
CA ILE A 129 -15.06 -13.54 -1.91
C ILE A 129 -15.72 -14.30 -3.02
N THR A 130 -16.89 -14.85 -2.73
CA THR A 130 -17.66 -15.69 -3.66
C THR A 130 -18.36 -14.87 -4.75
N ASP A 131 -18.62 -15.47 -5.90
CA ASP A 131 -19.37 -14.82 -6.99
C ASP A 131 -20.79 -14.39 -6.56
N LYS A 132 -21.38 -15.10 -5.59
CA LYS A 132 -22.67 -14.72 -5.00
C LYS A 132 -22.57 -13.40 -4.25
N GLN A 133 -21.51 -13.19 -3.45
CA GLN A 133 -21.29 -11.94 -2.74
C GLN A 133 -21.02 -10.78 -3.70
N LEU A 134 -20.21 -11.00 -4.74
CA LEU A 134 -19.98 -10.02 -5.81
C LEU A 134 -21.28 -9.59 -6.48
N THR A 135 -22.10 -10.57 -6.87
CA THR A 135 -23.39 -10.30 -7.54
C THR A 135 -24.37 -9.59 -6.62
N THR A 136 -24.42 -9.96 -5.35
CA THR A 136 -25.29 -9.32 -4.34
C THR A 136 -24.90 -7.88 -4.12
N TYR A 137 -23.59 -7.62 -3.91
CA TYR A 137 -23.07 -6.27 -3.75
C TYR A 137 -23.32 -5.41 -4.99
N TYR A 138 -23.05 -5.94 -6.18
CA TYR A 138 -23.30 -5.24 -7.44
C TYR A 138 -24.77 -4.82 -7.58
N ARG A 139 -25.71 -5.72 -7.30
CA ARG A 139 -27.15 -5.43 -7.41
C ARG A 139 -27.61 -4.38 -6.41
N ALA A 140 -27.07 -4.41 -5.20
CA ALA A 140 -27.40 -3.43 -4.16
C ALA A 140 -26.83 -2.02 -4.47
N ASN A 141 -25.73 -1.95 -5.22
CA ASN A 141 -24.97 -0.71 -5.43
C ASN A 141 -24.85 -0.29 -6.92
N THR A 142 -25.80 -0.68 -7.78
CA THR A 142 -25.74 -0.43 -9.23
C THR A 142 -25.53 1.05 -9.58
N ALA A 143 -26.09 1.97 -8.80
CA ALA A 143 -25.96 3.41 -9.00
C ALA A 143 -24.51 3.93 -8.89
N ALA A 144 -23.68 3.25 -8.08
CA ALA A 144 -22.27 3.58 -7.88
C ALA A 144 -21.37 3.12 -9.04
N PHE A 145 -21.87 2.27 -9.93
CA PHE A 145 -21.10 1.67 -11.02
C PHE A 145 -21.45 2.25 -12.38
N LYS A 146 -21.68 3.56 -12.48
CA LYS A 146 -21.88 4.23 -13.75
C LYS A 146 -20.54 4.44 -14.46
N LEU A 147 -20.52 4.13 -15.77
CA LEU A 147 -19.34 4.31 -16.59
C LEU A 147 -19.08 5.80 -16.86
N ASP A 148 -17.85 6.24 -16.67
CA ASP A 148 -17.35 7.59 -17.00
C ASP A 148 -16.93 7.71 -18.48
N HIS A 149 -16.70 6.57 -19.15
CA HIS A 149 -16.36 6.48 -20.57
C HIS A 149 -16.93 5.19 -21.18
N ASP A 150 -17.00 5.15 -22.53
CA ASP A 150 -17.42 3.94 -23.24
C ASP A 150 -16.41 2.81 -23.06
N LYS A 151 -16.91 1.60 -22.78
CA LYS A 151 -16.12 0.36 -22.76
C LYS A 151 -16.59 -0.61 -23.82
N VAL A 152 -15.66 -1.36 -24.36
CA VAL A 152 -15.91 -2.32 -25.43
C VAL A 152 -15.17 -3.62 -25.23
N ARG A 153 -15.67 -4.67 -25.90
CA ARG A 153 -14.97 -5.95 -26.10
C ARG A 153 -14.92 -6.19 -27.60
N GLY A 154 -13.84 -6.75 -28.09
CA GLY A 154 -13.72 -6.99 -29.52
C GLY A 154 -12.42 -7.63 -29.95
N VAL A 155 -12.25 -7.75 -31.23
CA VAL A 155 -11.07 -8.35 -31.86
C VAL A 155 -10.56 -7.43 -32.96
N VAL A 156 -9.26 -7.27 -33.06
CA VAL A 156 -8.56 -6.57 -34.16
C VAL A 156 -7.57 -7.54 -34.79
N VAL A 157 -7.61 -7.65 -36.12
CA VAL A 157 -6.62 -8.40 -36.91
C VAL A 157 -5.99 -7.48 -37.94
N LYS A 158 -4.69 -7.32 -37.84
CA LYS A 158 -3.89 -6.56 -38.81
C LYS A 158 -3.35 -7.49 -39.89
N VAL A 159 -3.68 -7.20 -41.14
CA VAL A 159 -3.24 -7.96 -42.30
C VAL A 159 -2.50 -7.09 -43.30
N PRO A 160 -1.51 -7.59 -44.02
CA PRO A 160 -0.94 -6.85 -45.15
C PRO A 160 -2.00 -6.69 -46.26
N SER A 161 -1.95 -5.58 -47.04
CA SER A 161 -2.90 -5.29 -48.10
C SER A 161 -2.90 -6.35 -49.22
N THR A 162 -1.84 -7.16 -49.29
CA THR A 162 -1.70 -8.30 -50.21
C THR A 162 -2.42 -9.57 -49.76
N PHE A 163 -2.96 -9.58 -48.55
CA PHE A 163 -3.65 -10.75 -47.98
C PHE A 163 -4.95 -11.06 -48.73
N ARG A 164 -5.06 -12.28 -49.26
CA ARG A 164 -6.17 -12.66 -50.17
C ARG A 164 -7.34 -13.35 -49.48
N ASN A 165 -7.11 -13.96 -48.30
CA ASN A 165 -8.14 -14.73 -47.59
C ASN A 165 -9.07 -13.88 -46.70
N THR A 166 -9.38 -12.67 -47.17
CA THR A 166 -10.18 -11.69 -46.39
C THR A 166 -11.62 -12.16 -46.14
N THR A 167 -12.21 -12.92 -47.05
CA THR A 167 -13.56 -13.48 -46.87
C THR A 167 -13.58 -14.50 -45.71
N THR A 168 -12.60 -15.39 -45.64
CA THR A 168 -12.48 -16.38 -44.58
C THR A 168 -12.27 -15.69 -43.23
N LEU A 169 -11.37 -14.67 -43.19
CA LEU A 169 -11.14 -13.86 -42.00
C LEU A 169 -12.43 -13.14 -41.54
N THR A 170 -13.16 -12.53 -42.48
CA THR A 170 -14.43 -11.84 -42.18
C THR A 170 -15.47 -12.82 -41.63
N THR A 171 -15.54 -14.04 -42.17
CA THR A 171 -16.45 -15.09 -41.67
C THR A 171 -16.06 -15.56 -40.28
N ALA A 172 -14.77 -15.78 -40.02
CA ALA A 172 -14.25 -16.13 -38.69
C ALA A 172 -14.57 -15.03 -37.66
N LEU A 173 -14.30 -13.76 -38.00
CA LEU A 173 -14.63 -12.61 -37.12
C LEU A 173 -16.14 -12.49 -36.84
N LYS A 174 -17.01 -12.72 -37.84
CA LYS A 174 -18.48 -12.79 -37.60
C LYS A 174 -18.84 -13.94 -36.66
N GLY A 175 -18.08 -15.03 -36.71
CA GLY A 175 -18.23 -16.17 -35.80
C GLY A 175 -17.99 -15.79 -34.34
N VAL A 176 -17.04 -14.90 -34.05
CA VAL A 176 -16.74 -14.44 -32.69
C VAL A 176 -17.98 -13.81 -32.03
N ALA A 177 -18.71 -12.94 -32.75
CA ALA A 177 -19.92 -12.30 -32.24
C ALA A 177 -21.04 -13.30 -31.90
N LYS A 178 -21.04 -14.49 -32.55
CA LYS A 178 -22.06 -15.50 -32.33
C LYS A 178 -21.69 -16.52 -31.23
N ARG A 179 -20.43 -16.90 -31.16
CA ARG A 179 -19.93 -17.98 -30.29
C ARG A 179 -19.25 -17.45 -29.04
N GLY A 180 -18.76 -16.21 -29.05
CA GLY A 180 -18.02 -15.60 -27.96
C GLY A 180 -16.56 -16.07 -27.82
N ASP A 181 -16.07 -16.89 -28.77
CA ASP A 181 -14.69 -17.38 -28.77
C ASP A 181 -13.93 -16.92 -30.05
N VAL A 182 -12.62 -16.83 -29.93
CA VAL A 182 -11.71 -16.34 -31.01
C VAL A 182 -10.85 -17.44 -31.62
N GLU A 183 -11.05 -18.71 -31.26
CA GLU A 183 -10.16 -19.80 -31.65
C GLU A 183 -10.01 -19.96 -33.17
N GLU A 184 -11.11 -19.81 -33.93
CA GLU A 184 -11.06 -19.89 -35.38
C GLU A 184 -10.25 -18.71 -35.99
N VAL A 185 -10.37 -17.50 -35.40
CA VAL A 185 -9.58 -16.34 -35.82
C VAL A 185 -8.11 -16.54 -35.45
N ARG A 186 -7.83 -17.06 -34.26
CA ARG A 186 -6.48 -17.36 -33.78
C ARG A 186 -5.78 -18.35 -34.70
N ALA A 187 -6.40 -19.49 -34.99
CA ALA A 187 -5.86 -20.49 -35.91
C ALA A 187 -5.56 -19.93 -37.31
N LEU A 188 -6.45 -19.04 -37.81
CA LEU A 188 -6.24 -18.40 -39.09
C LEU A 188 -5.06 -17.41 -39.04
N CYS A 189 -4.93 -16.65 -37.97
CA CYS A 189 -3.82 -15.71 -37.78
C CYS A 189 -2.47 -16.45 -37.66
N GLU A 190 -2.42 -17.53 -36.92
CA GLU A 190 -1.21 -18.39 -36.79
C GLU A 190 -0.82 -18.98 -38.15
N LYS A 191 -1.77 -19.56 -38.88
CA LYS A 191 -1.56 -20.16 -40.20
C LYS A 191 -0.94 -19.17 -41.20
N HIS A 192 -1.32 -17.89 -41.12
CA HIS A 192 -0.91 -16.88 -42.08
C HIS A 192 0.06 -15.84 -41.49
N ASN A 193 0.54 -16.06 -40.27
CA ASN A 193 1.43 -15.14 -39.53
C ASN A 193 0.89 -13.69 -39.48
N LEU A 194 -0.40 -13.57 -39.08
CA LEU A 194 -1.09 -12.28 -38.94
C LEU A 194 -1.06 -11.82 -37.48
N GLN A 195 -1.10 -10.52 -37.28
CA GLN A 195 -1.17 -9.94 -35.93
C GLN A 195 -2.62 -9.92 -35.44
N LEU A 196 -2.87 -10.67 -34.36
CA LEU A 196 -4.16 -10.72 -33.66
C LEU A 196 -4.06 -9.92 -32.36
N THR A 197 -5.03 -9.03 -32.11
CA THR A 197 -5.28 -8.40 -30.82
C THR A 197 -6.65 -8.87 -30.32
N ASP A 198 -6.66 -9.74 -29.34
CA ASP A 198 -7.86 -10.30 -28.72
C ASP A 198 -8.20 -9.52 -27.44
N LEU A 199 -9.27 -8.73 -27.51
CA LEU A 199 -9.84 -7.95 -26.40
C LEU A 199 -11.22 -8.50 -25.98
N THR A 200 -11.50 -9.77 -26.25
CA THR A 200 -12.76 -10.39 -25.86
C THR A 200 -12.80 -10.85 -24.40
N PRO A 201 -11.68 -11.26 -23.77
CA PRO A 201 -11.71 -11.72 -22.39
C PRO A 201 -12.02 -10.63 -21.38
N GLN A 202 -11.75 -9.35 -21.72
CA GLN A 202 -11.89 -8.24 -20.79
C GLN A 202 -12.49 -7.00 -21.46
N TRP A 203 -13.22 -6.22 -20.66
CA TRP A 203 -13.70 -4.92 -21.08
C TRP A 203 -12.55 -3.90 -21.06
N VAL A 204 -12.29 -3.27 -22.19
CA VAL A 204 -11.28 -2.20 -22.33
C VAL A 204 -11.96 -0.86 -22.56
N SER A 205 -11.27 0.25 -22.28
CA SER A 205 -11.75 1.56 -22.69
C SER A 205 -11.85 1.63 -24.21
N TYR A 206 -12.81 2.39 -24.72
CA TYR A 206 -12.90 2.56 -26.16
C TYR A 206 -11.66 3.22 -26.76
N SER A 207 -10.99 4.10 -26.03
CA SER A 207 -9.71 4.69 -26.42
C SER A 207 -8.61 3.64 -26.56
N ASP A 208 -8.54 2.66 -25.63
CA ASP A 208 -7.56 1.58 -25.69
C ASP A 208 -7.84 0.62 -26.86
N PHE A 209 -9.12 0.39 -27.17
CA PHE A 209 -9.49 -0.36 -28.37
C PHE A 209 -9.03 0.37 -29.64
N LEU A 210 -9.28 1.69 -29.71
CA LEU A 210 -8.89 2.51 -30.86
C LEU A 210 -7.37 2.59 -31.05
N SER A 211 -6.57 2.49 -29.98
CA SER A 211 -5.10 2.49 -30.08
C SER A 211 -4.55 1.32 -30.90
N ASN A 212 -5.34 0.26 -31.09
CA ASN A 212 -5.00 -0.89 -31.95
C ASN A 212 -5.40 -0.69 -33.41
N LEU A 213 -6.03 0.43 -33.75
CA LEU A 213 -6.43 0.80 -35.11
C LEU A 213 -5.55 1.93 -35.62
N PRO A 214 -5.45 2.14 -36.94
CA PRO A 214 -4.71 3.27 -37.49
C PRO A 214 -5.34 4.58 -37.03
N THR A 215 -4.50 5.55 -36.64
CA THR A 215 -4.94 6.87 -36.20
C THR A 215 -5.36 7.69 -37.45
N GLU A 216 -6.65 7.78 -37.71
CA GLU A 216 -7.19 8.68 -38.70
C GLU A 216 -7.78 9.92 -38.01
N ARG A 217 -7.53 11.12 -38.56
CA ARG A 217 -8.14 12.37 -38.09
C ARG A 217 -9.61 12.45 -38.52
N SER A 218 -10.44 11.53 -38.04
CA SER A 218 -11.84 11.44 -38.44
C SER A 218 -12.76 11.53 -37.23
N SER A 219 -13.79 12.35 -37.33
CA SER A 219 -14.93 12.42 -36.42
C SER A 219 -15.81 11.14 -36.40
N SER A 220 -15.44 10.13 -37.19
CA SER A 220 -16.24 8.92 -37.42
C SER A 220 -16.10 7.85 -36.33
N TYR A 221 -15.20 8.00 -35.38
CA TYR A 221 -14.97 6.94 -34.35
C TYR A 221 -16.22 6.60 -33.55
N THR A 222 -17.06 7.59 -33.25
CA THR A 222 -18.31 7.33 -32.54
C THR A 222 -19.27 6.42 -33.31
N GLN A 223 -19.22 6.45 -34.67
CA GLN A 223 -20.04 5.61 -35.53
C GLN A 223 -19.62 4.11 -35.46
N LEU A 224 -18.33 3.84 -35.21
CA LEU A 224 -17.82 2.47 -35.10
C LEU A 224 -18.50 1.69 -33.95
N LEU A 225 -18.89 2.37 -32.88
CA LEU A 225 -19.61 1.78 -31.75
C LEU A 225 -21.05 1.40 -32.07
N SER A 226 -21.63 1.96 -33.12
CA SER A 226 -23.01 1.68 -33.54
C SER A 226 -23.09 0.53 -34.54
N ASN A 227 -21.95 0.07 -35.04
CA ASN A 227 -21.89 -0.98 -36.06
C ASN A 227 -21.50 -2.33 -35.39
N SER A 228 -22.43 -3.27 -35.38
CA SER A 228 -22.22 -4.61 -34.84
C SER A 228 -21.56 -5.61 -35.83
N GLY A 229 -21.21 -5.15 -37.02
CA GLY A 229 -20.59 -5.99 -38.06
C GLY A 229 -19.05 -5.93 -38.06
N VAL A 230 -18.44 -6.79 -38.86
CA VAL A 230 -17.01 -6.70 -39.14
C VAL A 230 -16.73 -5.44 -39.92
N GLN A 231 -15.81 -4.65 -39.40
CA GLN A 231 -15.37 -3.37 -39.97
C GLN A 231 -13.94 -3.47 -40.47
N LYS A 232 -13.53 -2.59 -41.35
CA LYS A 232 -12.15 -2.53 -41.84
C LYS A 232 -11.67 -1.09 -41.94
N MET A 233 -10.38 -0.89 -41.65
CA MET A 233 -9.66 0.36 -41.87
C MET A 233 -8.36 0.04 -42.56
N THR A 234 -7.95 0.88 -43.53
CA THR A 234 -6.69 0.68 -44.27
C THR A 234 -5.76 1.83 -43.97
N SER A 235 -4.50 1.52 -43.66
CA SER A 235 -3.47 2.53 -43.47
C SER A 235 -2.13 2.02 -44.05
N GLY A 236 -1.60 2.73 -45.04
CA GLY A 236 -0.40 2.30 -45.74
C GLY A 236 -0.57 0.91 -46.37
N ASN A 237 0.37 0.02 -46.09
CA ASN A 237 0.37 -1.34 -46.63
C ASN A 237 -0.38 -2.34 -45.73
N ASN A 238 -1.17 -1.88 -44.75
CA ASN A 238 -1.91 -2.75 -43.84
C ASN A 238 -3.41 -2.45 -43.89
N THR A 239 -4.20 -3.50 -43.71
CA THR A 239 -5.64 -3.41 -43.45
C THR A 239 -5.94 -4.01 -42.08
N PHE A 240 -6.74 -3.31 -41.29
CA PHE A 240 -7.18 -3.73 -39.97
C PHE A 240 -8.63 -4.18 -40.12
N HIS A 241 -8.85 -5.48 -39.89
CA HIS A 241 -10.19 -6.04 -39.80
C HIS A 241 -10.54 -6.17 -38.31
N PHE A 242 -11.67 -5.64 -37.89
CA PHE A 242 -12.07 -5.68 -36.50
C PHE A 242 -13.57 -5.85 -36.33
N ILE A 243 -13.93 -6.31 -35.15
CA ILE A 243 -15.32 -6.42 -34.71
C ILE A 243 -15.42 -6.02 -33.24
N ILE A 244 -16.39 -5.17 -32.92
CA ILE A 244 -16.79 -4.85 -31.56
C ILE A 244 -17.99 -5.76 -31.28
N ILE A 245 -17.84 -6.64 -30.27
CA ILE A 245 -18.86 -7.62 -29.90
C ILE A 245 -19.79 -7.11 -28.81
N ASP A 246 -19.25 -6.32 -27.89
CA ASP A 246 -20.01 -5.74 -26.78
C ASP A 246 -19.63 -4.26 -26.61
N VAL A 247 -20.64 -3.46 -26.25
CA VAL A 247 -20.48 -2.01 -25.99
C VAL A 247 -21.24 -1.66 -24.73
N ALA A 248 -20.55 -1.07 -23.77
CA ALA A 248 -21.14 -0.44 -22.59
C ALA A 248 -20.90 1.06 -22.67
N ARG A 249 -21.97 1.84 -22.73
CA ARG A 249 -21.92 3.29 -22.98
C ARG A 249 -21.63 4.07 -21.72
N LYS A 250 -20.92 5.19 -21.86
CA LYS A 250 -20.77 6.21 -20.83
C LYS A 250 -22.13 6.55 -20.21
N GLY A 251 -22.17 6.65 -18.88
CA GLY A 251 -23.39 6.95 -18.11
C GLY A 251 -24.32 5.74 -17.87
N SER A 252 -24.13 4.60 -18.57
CA SER A 252 -24.83 3.37 -18.26
C SER A 252 -24.18 2.67 -17.06
N VAL A 253 -24.93 1.75 -16.43
CA VAL A 253 -24.38 0.87 -15.40
C VAL A 253 -23.36 -0.06 -16.05
N ALA A 254 -22.15 -0.11 -15.48
CA ALA A 254 -21.09 -1.00 -15.96
C ALA A 254 -21.49 -2.46 -15.83
N PRO A 255 -21.23 -3.33 -16.81
CA PRO A 255 -21.33 -4.76 -16.63
C PRO A 255 -20.56 -5.25 -15.41
N LEU A 256 -21.07 -6.28 -14.70
CA LEU A 256 -20.43 -6.80 -13.49
C LEU A 256 -18.95 -7.15 -13.72
N GLU A 257 -18.62 -7.71 -14.88
CA GLU A 257 -17.25 -8.07 -15.25
C GLU A 257 -16.30 -6.87 -15.27
N CYS A 258 -16.80 -5.67 -15.60
CA CYS A 258 -15.99 -4.45 -15.60
C CYS A 258 -15.60 -3.99 -14.21
N VAL A 259 -16.42 -4.31 -13.19
CA VAL A 259 -16.32 -3.78 -11.83
C VAL A 259 -16.05 -4.88 -10.79
N LYS A 260 -15.90 -6.12 -11.23
CA LYS A 260 -15.74 -7.29 -10.35
C LYS A 260 -14.55 -7.13 -9.40
N GLU A 261 -13.43 -6.63 -9.89
CA GLU A 261 -12.24 -6.40 -9.07
C GLU A 261 -12.41 -5.20 -8.12
N ASP A 262 -13.13 -4.16 -8.55
CA ASP A 262 -13.46 -3.03 -7.68
C ASP A 262 -14.37 -3.48 -6.53
N ILE A 263 -15.36 -4.31 -6.83
CA ILE A 263 -16.25 -4.86 -5.80
C ILE A 263 -15.45 -5.74 -4.82
N ARG A 264 -14.50 -6.56 -5.31
CA ARG A 264 -13.62 -7.33 -4.43
C ARG A 264 -12.85 -6.44 -3.46
N ARG A 265 -12.23 -5.38 -3.96
CA ARG A 265 -11.49 -4.43 -3.12
C ARG A 265 -12.40 -3.77 -2.08
N ARG A 266 -13.60 -3.35 -2.46
CA ARG A 266 -14.58 -2.75 -1.55
C ARG A 266 -15.03 -3.74 -0.48
N LEU A 267 -15.43 -4.94 -0.85
CA LEU A 267 -15.84 -5.99 0.10
C LEU A 267 -14.69 -6.38 1.05
N TYR A 268 -13.46 -6.42 0.54
CA TYR A 268 -12.29 -6.65 1.39
C TYR A 268 -12.06 -5.52 2.38
N THR A 269 -12.16 -4.28 1.93
CA THR A 269 -12.03 -3.10 2.80
C THR A 269 -13.12 -3.08 3.87
N GLU A 270 -14.36 -3.38 3.48
CA GLU A 270 -15.49 -3.47 4.40
C GLU A 270 -15.31 -4.58 5.45
N ARG A 271 -14.83 -5.76 5.05
CA ARG A 271 -14.47 -6.83 5.99
C ARG A 271 -13.43 -6.39 7.00
N ARG A 272 -12.37 -5.71 6.55
CA ARG A 272 -11.34 -5.17 7.44
C ARG A 272 -11.93 -4.18 8.44
N ALA A 273 -12.71 -3.22 7.97
CA ALA A 273 -13.37 -2.23 8.82
C ALA A 273 -14.30 -2.89 9.86
N ASN A 274 -15.05 -3.91 9.45
CA ASN A 274 -15.93 -4.66 10.34
C ASN A 274 -15.16 -5.45 11.41
N ILE A 275 -14.00 -6.01 11.07
CA ILE A 275 -13.14 -6.70 12.05
C ILE A 275 -12.64 -5.69 13.09
N VAL A 276 -12.09 -4.57 12.62
CA VAL A 276 -11.59 -3.50 13.50
C VAL A 276 -12.71 -2.97 14.38
N GLY A 277 -13.86 -2.62 13.81
CA GLY A 277 -14.99 -2.10 14.58
C GLY A 277 -15.52 -3.07 15.63
N LYS A 278 -15.50 -4.38 15.37
CA LYS A 278 -15.92 -5.41 16.35
C LYS A 278 -15.00 -5.48 17.56
N TYR A 279 -13.67 -5.59 17.35
CA TYR A 279 -12.77 -5.68 18.49
C TYR A 279 -12.69 -4.35 19.25
N GLU A 280 -12.78 -3.20 18.57
CA GLU A 280 -12.85 -1.90 19.25
C GLU A 280 -14.10 -1.76 20.13
N ALA A 281 -15.25 -2.22 19.64
CA ALA A 281 -16.48 -2.25 20.42
C ALA A 281 -16.33 -3.14 21.65
N GLU A 282 -15.69 -4.30 21.52
CA GLU A 282 -15.40 -5.20 22.62
C GLU A 282 -14.46 -4.58 23.64
N LEU A 283 -13.35 -3.95 23.19
CA LEU A 283 -12.43 -3.23 24.07
C LEU A 283 -13.12 -2.13 24.86
N LYS A 284 -14.00 -1.35 24.20
CA LYS A 284 -14.80 -0.31 24.88
C LYS A 284 -15.74 -0.90 25.92
N ARG A 285 -16.45 -1.98 25.56
CA ARG A 285 -17.36 -2.68 26.45
C ARG A 285 -16.63 -3.19 27.71
N GLU A 286 -15.53 -3.93 27.54
CA GLU A 286 -14.72 -4.43 28.63
C GLU A 286 -14.15 -3.32 29.53
N ALA A 287 -13.72 -2.21 28.92
CA ALA A 287 -13.18 -1.08 29.67
C ALA A 287 -14.25 -0.36 30.50
N ILE A 288 -15.49 -0.29 30.01
CA ILE A 288 -16.65 0.26 30.76
C ILE A 288 -17.01 -0.69 31.92
N GLU A 289 -17.18 -1.98 31.65
CA GLU A 289 -17.56 -3.00 32.63
C GLU A 289 -16.53 -3.13 33.77
N SER A 290 -15.24 -3.02 33.43
CA SER A 290 -14.14 -3.08 34.39
C SER A 290 -13.84 -1.77 35.12
N GLY A 291 -14.59 -0.69 34.83
CA GLY A 291 -14.38 0.63 35.44
C GLY A 291 -13.05 1.31 35.02
N ARG A 292 -12.41 0.88 33.96
CA ARG A 292 -11.18 1.51 33.43
C ARG A 292 -11.46 2.86 32.74
N ILE A 293 -12.72 3.09 32.33
CA ILE A 293 -13.15 4.35 31.74
C ILE A 293 -13.95 5.12 32.79
N MET A 294 -13.45 6.29 33.17
CA MET A 294 -14.21 7.28 33.95
C MET A 294 -14.46 8.49 33.09
N LEU A 295 -15.71 8.72 32.72
CA LEU A 295 -16.14 9.91 32.00
C LEU A 295 -16.89 10.85 32.96
N ALA A 296 -16.51 12.12 32.94
CA ALA A 296 -17.15 13.14 33.76
C ALA A 296 -18.62 13.42 33.36
N ASP A 297 -18.97 13.07 32.10
CA ASP A 297 -20.29 13.30 31.55
C ASP A 297 -20.98 11.96 31.18
N THR A 298 -22.17 11.76 31.81
CA THR A 298 -23.01 10.59 31.58
C THR A 298 -23.56 10.50 30.15
N ILE A 299 -23.63 11.62 29.43
CA ILE A 299 -24.09 11.68 28.02
C ILE A 299 -23.02 11.08 27.11
N LEU A 300 -21.74 11.39 27.38
CA LEU A 300 -20.60 10.81 26.67
C LEU A 300 -20.51 9.30 26.88
N LEU A 301 -20.82 8.83 28.09
CA LEU A 301 -20.82 7.39 28.41
C LEU A 301 -21.89 6.64 27.61
N LYS A 302 -23.07 7.24 27.43
CA LYS A 302 -24.15 6.66 26.59
C LYS A 302 -23.84 6.69 25.11
N SER A 303 -23.13 7.71 24.61
CA SER A 303 -22.71 7.79 23.20
C SER A 303 -21.58 6.79 22.87
N MET A 304 -20.77 6.38 23.87
CA MET A 304 -19.70 5.38 23.72
C MET A 304 -20.19 3.94 23.84
N SER A 305 -21.39 3.68 24.41
CA SER A 305 -22.03 2.37 24.40
C SER A 305 -22.66 2.08 23.05
N TYR A 306 -21.80 1.84 22.08
CA TYR A 306 -22.13 1.57 20.71
C TYR A 306 -22.63 0.13 20.56
N THR A 307 -23.87 -0.04 20.11
CA THR A 307 -24.36 -1.35 19.69
C THR A 307 -24.12 -1.54 18.18
N PRO A 308 -23.70 -2.74 17.73
CA PRO A 308 -23.41 -3.02 16.33
C PRO A 308 -24.57 -2.81 15.34
N GLU A 309 -25.78 -2.59 15.83
CA GLU A 309 -26.99 -2.40 15.02
C GLU A 309 -27.05 -1.06 14.26
N ASN A 310 -26.18 -0.09 14.59
CA ASN A 310 -26.17 1.24 13.96
C ASN A 310 -25.18 1.40 12.79
N ILE A 311 -24.51 0.33 12.36
CA ILE A 311 -23.53 0.40 11.24
C ILE A 311 -24.21 0.68 9.89
N GLU A 312 -25.50 0.40 9.74
CA GLU A 312 -26.22 0.61 8.48
C GLU A 312 -26.56 2.08 8.16
N GLN A 313 -26.39 3.02 9.09
CA GLN A 313 -26.79 4.42 8.89
C GLN A 313 -25.65 5.46 8.84
N THR A 314 -24.39 5.08 9.01
CA THR A 314 -23.26 6.04 9.07
C THR A 314 -22.41 6.11 7.79
N ASP A 315 -22.88 5.63 6.66
CA ASP A 315 -22.15 5.64 5.38
C ASP A 315 -21.95 7.05 4.78
N THR A 316 -22.62 8.08 5.36
CA THR A 316 -22.51 9.46 4.88
C THR A 316 -21.43 10.28 5.62
N THR A 317 -21.10 9.91 6.85
CA THR A 317 -20.19 10.70 7.70
C THR A 317 -18.72 10.34 7.51
N ILE A 318 -18.41 9.11 7.04
CA ILE A 318 -17.03 8.67 6.82
C ILE A 318 -16.44 9.32 5.57
N THR A 319 -17.26 9.61 4.57
CA THR A 319 -16.82 10.30 3.33
C THR A 319 -16.47 11.77 3.61
N GLU A 320 -17.21 12.48 4.48
CA GLU A 320 -16.91 13.85 4.86
C GLU A 320 -15.63 13.98 5.72
N VAL A 321 -15.33 12.99 6.56
CA VAL A 321 -14.10 13.01 7.39
C VAL A 321 -12.86 12.67 6.57
N GLN A 322 -12.98 11.83 5.53
CA GLN A 322 -11.87 11.57 4.62
C GLN A 322 -11.53 12.74 3.71
N GLU A 323 -12.53 13.50 3.23
CA GLU A 323 -12.31 14.75 2.48
C GLU A 323 -11.63 15.82 3.33
N LEU A 324 -11.97 15.94 4.63
CA LEU A 324 -11.34 16.89 5.56
C LEU A 324 -9.89 16.54 5.90
N ILE A 325 -9.47 15.27 5.80
CA ILE A 325 -8.09 14.85 6.05
C ILE A 325 -7.20 15.07 4.81
N GLU A 326 -7.76 15.04 3.59
CA GLU A 326 -7.01 15.33 2.37
C GLU A 326 -6.82 16.84 2.11
N GLU A 327 -7.68 17.72 2.63
CA GLU A 327 -7.55 19.18 2.50
C GLU A 327 -6.48 19.80 3.43
N ASP A 328 -6.08 19.13 4.51
CA ASP A 328 -5.15 19.69 5.52
C ASP A 328 -3.65 19.31 5.32
N ILE A 329 -3.28 18.76 4.17
CA ILE A 329 -1.86 18.58 3.84
C ILE A 329 -1.38 19.84 3.11
N PRO A 330 -0.64 20.75 3.78
CA PRO A 330 -0.07 21.90 3.11
C PRO A 330 0.93 21.42 2.07
N SER A 331 0.70 21.72 0.80
CA SER A 331 1.66 21.57 -0.27
C SER A 331 2.88 22.44 0.07
N VAL A 332 3.98 21.79 0.42
CA VAL A 332 5.28 22.48 0.53
C VAL A 332 5.73 22.77 -0.89
N GLU A 333 5.46 23.96 -1.38
CA GLU A 333 6.13 24.50 -2.55
C GLU A 333 7.63 24.60 -2.25
N ILE A 334 8.41 23.79 -2.92
CA ILE A 334 9.86 23.92 -2.98
C ILE A 334 10.13 24.93 -4.10
N ASP A 335 10.29 26.19 -3.73
CA ASP A 335 10.86 27.20 -4.62
C ASP A 335 12.31 26.82 -4.93
N ASN A 336 12.61 26.71 -6.24
CA ASN A 336 13.95 26.48 -6.80
C ASN A 336 14.85 27.71 -6.65
#